data_7d6f400189ef97468c6ebcae98c1163f
#
_entry.id   7d6f400189ef97468c6ebcae98c1163f
#
_cell.length_a   1.000
_cell.length_b   1.000
_cell.length_c   1.000
_cell.angle_alpha   90.00
_cell.angle_beta   90.00
_cell.angle_gamma   90.00
#
_symmetry.space_group_name_H-M   'P 1'
#
loop_
_entity.id
_entity.type
_entity.pdbx_description
1 polymer ?
#
loop_
_entity_poly.entity_id
_entity_poly.type
_entity_poly.pdbx_seq_one_letter_code
_entity_poly.pdbx_strand_id
1 'polypeptide(L)'
;LQQALTEAKEYTSKEVEFKTKLLNVWTDTEQTWISDNIWKQCDGDDELEGEQCFGGLDLASTGDFCAFTLYFPHNHAVRTWYFLPEEAVKKRNDAAGQAIREWVAKGHIIATDGNVTDYGFIKAKICELATKFDIKDVAFDRFNASQLVIELQNEGLTMFPFGQGFVSMSTPTKELERLVKDGKLRHAGNPVTRWMMSNILLRTDPAGNIKIDKGKSGDKVDGPVSIVMALGTAMQSASKENNSDFWFVTL
;
A
#
# COMPACT_ATOMS: atom_id res chain seq x y z
N LEU A 1 -1.19 -18.81 33.81
CA LEU A 1 -0.33 -17.85 33.10
C LEU A 1 0.36 -18.50 31.91
N GLN A 2 1.01 -19.67 32.11
CA GLN A 2 1.76 -20.39 31.07
C GLN A 2 0.88 -20.85 29.89
N GLN A 3 -0.33 -21.37 30.20
CA GLN A 3 -1.31 -21.75 29.18
C GLN A 3 -1.83 -20.53 28.39
N ALA A 4 -2.14 -19.44 29.07
CA ALA A 4 -2.57 -18.19 28.43
C ALA A 4 -1.45 -17.57 27.56
N LEU A 5 -0.19 -17.73 27.94
CA LEU A 5 0.96 -17.30 27.13
C LEU A 5 1.12 -18.15 25.85
N THR A 6 0.87 -19.46 25.95
CA THR A 6 0.91 -20.38 24.80
C THR A 6 -0.20 -20.04 23.80
N GLU A 7 -1.44 -19.86 24.29
CA GLU A 7 -2.58 -19.45 23.46
C GLU A 7 -2.37 -18.07 22.83
N ALA A 8 -1.73 -17.12 23.54
CA ALA A 8 -1.42 -15.80 23.02
C ALA A 8 -0.35 -15.82 21.90
N LYS A 9 0.51 -16.83 21.88
CA LYS A 9 1.51 -17.01 20.79
C LYS A 9 0.89 -17.62 19.53
N GLU A 10 -0.19 -18.39 19.68
CA GLU A 10 -0.85 -19.09 18.57
C GLU A 10 -1.96 -18.26 17.91
N TYR A 11 -2.64 -17.41 18.69
CA TYR A 11 -3.80 -16.65 18.21
C TYR A 11 -3.67 -15.15 18.52
N THR A 12 -3.69 -14.30 17.50
CA THR A 12 -3.57 -12.83 17.63
C THR A 12 -4.64 -12.22 18.57
N SER A 13 -5.88 -12.75 18.53
CA SER A 13 -6.95 -12.33 19.43
C SER A 13 -6.65 -12.64 20.90
N LYS A 14 -5.96 -13.73 21.17
CA LYS A 14 -5.51 -14.14 22.52
C LYS A 14 -4.29 -13.38 22.98
N GLU A 15 -3.43 -12.92 22.07
CA GLU A 15 -2.31 -12.04 22.38
C GLU A 15 -2.78 -10.70 22.93
N VAL A 16 -3.80 -10.07 22.33
CA VAL A 16 -4.42 -8.84 22.79
C VAL A 16 -5.04 -9.04 24.17
N GLU A 17 -5.82 -10.10 24.36
CA GLU A 17 -6.44 -10.44 25.64
C GLU A 17 -5.38 -10.67 26.75
N PHE A 18 -4.31 -11.38 26.44
CA PHE A 18 -3.20 -11.64 27.35
C PHE A 18 -2.49 -10.35 27.77
N LYS A 19 -2.14 -9.50 26.81
CA LYS A 19 -1.48 -8.21 27.07
C LYS A 19 -2.36 -7.28 27.90
N THR A 20 -3.64 -7.16 27.54
CA THR A 20 -4.56 -6.23 28.22
C THR A 20 -4.96 -6.70 29.60
N LYS A 21 -5.38 -7.97 29.76
CA LYS A 21 -5.94 -8.47 31.01
C LYS A 21 -4.90 -8.98 32.02
N LEU A 22 -3.77 -9.54 31.54
CA LEU A 22 -2.78 -10.17 32.39
C LEU A 22 -1.50 -9.35 32.58
N LEU A 23 -1.11 -8.54 31.58
CA LEU A 23 0.07 -7.68 31.68
C LEU A 23 -0.27 -6.21 31.92
N ASN A 24 -1.57 -5.86 31.95
CA ASN A 24 -2.05 -4.48 32.10
C ASN A 24 -1.40 -3.50 31.08
N VAL A 25 -1.04 -4.02 29.90
CA VAL A 25 -0.53 -3.23 28.81
C VAL A 25 -1.72 -2.73 28.00
N TRP A 26 -1.86 -1.42 27.84
CA TRP A 26 -2.84 -0.83 26.97
C TRP A 26 -2.51 -1.28 25.54
N THR A 27 -3.33 -2.20 25.03
CA THR A 27 -3.32 -2.54 23.61
C THR A 27 -4.51 -1.84 23.00
N ASP A 28 -4.32 -1.14 21.89
CA ASP A 28 -5.43 -0.69 21.08
C ASP A 28 -6.26 -1.92 20.71
N THR A 29 -7.52 -1.91 21.10
CA THR A 29 -8.42 -3.07 21.07
C THR A 29 -8.91 -3.42 19.66
N GLU A 30 -8.36 -2.83 18.63
CA GLU A 30 -8.67 -3.13 17.24
C GLU A 30 -7.62 -4.08 16.68
N GLN A 31 -8.08 -5.22 16.15
CA GLN A 31 -7.24 -6.27 15.58
C GLN A 31 -6.40 -5.68 14.44
N THR A 32 -5.15 -5.37 14.71
CA THR A 32 -4.19 -4.99 13.66
C THR A 32 -4.10 -6.13 12.65
N TRP A 33 -4.31 -5.86 11.38
CA TRP A 33 -4.27 -6.87 10.31
C TRP A 33 -2.93 -7.62 10.27
N ILE A 34 -1.82 -6.88 10.26
CA ILE A 34 -0.46 -7.43 10.26
C ILE A 34 0.29 -6.81 11.44
N SER A 35 0.85 -7.65 12.32
CA SER A 35 1.62 -7.13 13.45
C SER A 35 2.91 -6.46 12.97
N ASP A 36 3.33 -5.40 13.70
CA ASP A 36 4.54 -4.65 13.39
C ASP A 36 5.81 -5.55 13.37
N ASN A 37 5.85 -6.58 14.20
CA ASN A 37 6.98 -7.51 14.22
C ASN A 37 7.07 -8.35 12.93
N ILE A 38 5.94 -8.80 12.39
CA ILE A 38 5.91 -9.55 11.12
C ILE A 38 6.25 -8.61 9.96
N TRP A 39 5.69 -7.38 9.95
CA TRP A 39 6.01 -6.39 8.93
C TRP A 39 7.52 -6.10 8.87
N LYS A 40 8.17 -5.86 10.00
CA LYS A 40 9.61 -5.61 10.08
C LYS A 40 10.49 -6.73 9.54
N GLN A 41 10.05 -7.98 9.59
CA GLN A 41 10.80 -9.11 9.04
C GLN A 41 10.89 -9.08 7.50
N CYS A 42 10.02 -8.30 6.87
CA CYS A 42 10.00 -8.07 5.43
C CYS A 42 10.87 -6.87 4.99
N ASP A 43 11.64 -6.28 5.91
CA ASP A 43 12.56 -5.20 5.58
C ASP A 43 13.72 -5.76 4.75
N GLY A 44 13.94 -5.17 3.59
CA GLY A 44 14.99 -5.55 2.66
C GLY A 44 15.05 -4.56 1.51
N ASP A 45 16.26 -4.11 1.20
CA ASP A 45 16.52 -3.19 0.10
C ASP A 45 17.25 -3.95 -1.00
N ASP A 46 16.60 -4.05 -2.16
CA ASP A 46 17.10 -4.74 -3.34
C ASP A 46 17.43 -3.70 -4.43
N GLU A 47 18.41 -4.02 -5.26
CA GLU A 47 18.68 -3.26 -6.48
C GLU A 47 17.58 -3.60 -7.51
N LEU A 48 16.88 -2.58 -7.99
CA LEU A 48 15.68 -2.74 -8.80
C LEU A 48 15.76 -1.99 -10.15
N GLU A 49 16.88 -1.33 -10.44
CA GLU A 49 17.03 -0.53 -11.67
C GLU A 49 16.88 -1.40 -12.91
N GLY A 50 16.03 -0.95 -13.84
CA GLY A 50 15.72 -1.68 -15.06
C GLY A 50 14.72 -2.83 -14.90
N GLU A 51 14.35 -3.19 -13.67
CA GLU A 51 13.44 -4.31 -13.41
C GLU A 51 11.99 -3.99 -13.78
N GLN A 52 11.29 -5.04 -14.26
CA GLN A 52 9.87 -4.96 -14.58
C GLN A 52 9.03 -4.77 -13.33
N CYS A 53 8.09 -3.82 -13.38
CA CYS A 53 7.21 -3.55 -12.25
C CYS A 53 5.80 -3.09 -12.68
N PHE A 54 4.88 -3.08 -11.72
CA PHE A 54 3.50 -2.67 -11.85
C PHE A 54 3.18 -1.58 -10.85
N GLY A 55 2.42 -0.57 -11.30
CA GLY A 55 2.09 0.59 -10.48
C GLY A 55 0.70 0.50 -9.82
N GLY A 56 0.59 1.14 -8.66
CA GLY A 56 -0.69 1.42 -8.01
C GLY A 56 -0.72 2.88 -7.55
N LEU A 57 -1.70 3.64 -8.02
CA LEU A 57 -1.88 5.06 -7.73
C LEU A 57 -3.17 5.29 -6.97
N ASP A 58 -3.06 5.70 -5.70
CA ASP A 58 -4.18 6.09 -4.85
C ASP A 58 -4.13 7.60 -4.62
N LEU A 59 -5.10 8.31 -5.19
CA LEU A 59 -5.18 9.77 -5.18
C LEU A 59 -6.27 10.25 -4.23
N ALA A 60 -5.96 11.27 -3.44
CA ALA A 60 -6.93 11.99 -2.64
C ALA A 60 -7.48 13.20 -3.40
N SER A 61 -8.75 13.55 -3.15
CA SER A 61 -9.41 14.69 -3.81
C SER A 61 -9.01 16.05 -3.23
N THR A 62 -8.72 16.15 -1.94
CA THR A 62 -8.39 17.43 -1.28
C THR A 62 -7.59 17.20 0.01
N GLY A 63 -6.42 17.83 0.12
CA GLY A 63 -5.70 18.01 1.39
C GLY A 63 -5.27 16.73 2.11
N ASP A 64 -5.26 15.60 1.44
CA ASP A 64 -4.96 14.30 1.99
C ASP A 64 -3.79 13.61 1.29
N PHE A 65 -3.34 12.48 1.83
CA PHE A 65 -2.27 11.70 1.24
C PHE A 65 -2.62 11.19 -0.15
N CYS A 66 -1.67 11.34 -1.08
CA CYS A 66 -1.62 10.54 -2.29
C CYS A 66 -0.45 9.57 -2.19
N ALA A 67 -0.62 8.36 -2.71
CA ALA A 67 0.40 7.33 -2.70
C ALA A 67 0.57 6.71 -4.09
N PHE A 68 1.82 6.57 -4.51
CA PHE A 68 2.21 5.80 -5.69
C PHE A 68 3.13 4.68 -5.29
N THR A 69 2.78 3.45 -5.64
CA THR A 69 3.58 2.25 -5.34
C THR A 69 3.99 1.56 -6.62
N LEU A 70 5.23 1.08 -6.68
CA LEU A 70 5.71 0.09 -7.64
C LEU A 70 5.89 -1.25 -6.93
N TYR A 71 5.36 -2.32 -7.53
CA TYR A 71 5.54 -3.71 -7.14
C TYR A 71 6.37 -4.45 -8.18
N PHE A 72 7.40 -5.15 -7.74
CA PHE A 72 8.35 -5.90 -8.56
C PHE A 72 8.11 -7.42 -8.37
N PRO A 73 7.52 -8.12 -9.35
CA PRO A 73 7.10 -9.52 -9.18
C PRO A 73 8.24 -10.51 -8.97
N HIS A 74 9.43 -10.24 -9.51
CA HIS A 74 10.55 -11.20 -9.48
C HIS A 74 11.08 -11.47 -8.07
N ASN A 75 10.99 -10.50 -7.15
CA ASN A 75 11.47 -10.62 -5.76
C ASN A 75 10.46 -10.14 -4.72
N HIS A 76 9.23 -9.79 -5.16
CA HIS A 76 8.15 -9.23 -4.34
C HIS A 76 8.51 -7.92 -3.62
N ALA A 77 9.39 -7.11 -4.22
CA ALA A 77 9.71 -5.80 -3.67
C ALA A 77 8.57 -4.80 -3.91
N VAL A 78 8.40 -3.89 -2.96
CA VAL A 78 7.51 -2.72 -3.08
C VAL A 78 8.28 -1.45 -2.74
N ARG A 79 8.02 -0.39 -3.51
CA ARG A 79 8.54 0.95 -3.25
C ARG A 79 7.39 1.93 -3.34
N THR A 80 7.18 2.72 -2.29
CA THR A 80 6.04 3.65 -2.21
C THR A 80 6.53 5.08 -2.02
N TRP A 81 5.99 5.99 -2.80
CA TRP A 81 6.18 7.42 -2.72
C TRP A 81 4.89 8.09 -2.24
N TYR A 82 5.03 9.04 -1.34
CA TYR A 82 3.94 9.75 -0.69
C TYR A 82 3.98 11.22 -1.04
N PHE A 83 2.79 11.78 -1.27
CA PHE A 83 2.60 13.20 -1.55
C PHE A 83 1.56 13.76 -0.59
N LEU A 84 1.83 14.94 -0.06
CA LEU A 84 0.92 15.63 0.87
C LEU A 84 1.05 17.14 0.67
N PRO A 85 -0.08 17.90 0.61
CA PRO A 85 -0.02 19.35 0.55
C PRO A 85 0.66 19.93 1.79
N GLU A 86 1.49 20.95 1.61
CA GLU A 86 2.24 21.62 2.68
C GLU A 86 1.33 22.15 3.78
N GLU A 87 0.15 22.68 3.39
CA GLU A 87 -0.85 23.18 4.34
C GLU A 87 -1.46 22.03 5.19
N ALA A 88 -1.59 20.83 4.65
CA ALA A 88 -2.04 19.66 5.43
C ALA A 88 -0.98 19.23 6.46
N VAL A 89 0.31 19.30 6.09
CA VAL A 89 1.43 19.06 7.02
C VAL A 89 1.40 20.05 8.19
N LYS A 90 1.15 21.34 7.90
CA LYS A 90 1.13 22.42 8.90
C LYS A 90 -0.08 22.32 9.85
N LYS A 91 -1.25 21.93 9.33
CA LYS A 91 -2.52 21.90 10.09
C LYS A 91 -2.61 20.73 11.10
N ARG A 92 -1.85 19.67 10.90
CA ARG A 92 -1.91 18.50 11.76
C ARG A 92 -1.08 18.68 13.04
N ASN A 93 -1.76 18.79 14.19
CA ASN A 93 -1.14 19.13 15.50
C ASN A 93 -1.14 17.95 16.50
N ASP A 94 -1.38 16.73 16.05
CA ASP A 94 -1.32 15.50 16.82
C ASP A 94 0.08 14.84 16.77
N ALA A 95 0.26 13.71 17.46
CA ALA A 95 1.50 12.96 17.45
C ALA A 95 1.92 12.51 16.03
N ALA A 96 0.94 12.12 15.21
CA ALA A 96 1.18 11.76 13.82
C ALA A 96 1.65 12.97 13.00
N GLY A 97 1.13 14.18 13.29
CA GLY A 97 1.58 15.42 12.64
C GLY A 97 3.06 15.72 12.88
N GLN A 98 3.57 15.43 14.08
CA GLN A 98 5.00 15.56 14.35
C GLN A 98 5.82 14.58 13.49
N ALA A 99 5.43 13.31 13.46
CA ALA A 99 6.09 12.29 12.64
C ALA A 99 6.05 12.65 11.14
N ILE A 100 4.91 13.13 10.64
CA ILE A 100 4.75 13.56 9.24
C ILE A 100 5.75 14.69 8.91
N ARG A 101 5.90 15.70 9.77
CA ARG A 101 6.91 16.78 9.55
C ARG A 101 8.33 16.24 9.49
N GLU A 102 8.68 15.28 10.35
CA GLU A 102 9.99 14.61 10.31
C GLU A 102 10.17 13.80 9.02
N TRP A 103 9.13 13.10 8.55
CA TRP A 103 9.18 12.33 7.30
C TRP A 103 9.29 13.23 6.07
N VAL A 104 8.65 14.40 6.07
CA VAL A 104 8.87 15.41 5.03
C VAL A 104 10.33 15.90 5.05
N ALA A 105 10.85 16.27 6.23
CA ALA A 105 12.23 16.74 6.38
C ALA A 105 13.28 15.70 5.95
N LYS A 106 12.96 14.38 6.10
CA LYS A 106 13.81 13.25 5.68
C LYS A 106 13.55 12.79 4.24
N GLY A 107 12.62 13.41 3.50
CA GLY A 107 12.30 13.05 2.13
C GLY A 107 11.44 11.77 1.96
N HIS A 108 10.85 11.24 3.04
CA HIS A 108 9.93 10.11 2.95
C HIS A 108 8.54 10.52 2.46
N ILE A 109 8.19 11.80 2.54
CA ILE A 109 6.97 12.40 2.00
C ILE A 109 7.39 13.61 1.17
N ILE A 110 6.87 13.72 -0.04
CA ILE A 110 7.04 14.87 -0.92
C ILE A 110 5.93 15.86 -0.57
N ALA A 111 6.30 16.99 0.03
CA ALA A 111 5.37 18.08 0.27
C ALA A 111 5.13 18.83 -1.04
N THR A 112 3.86 19.05 -1.41
CA THR A 112 3.48 19.86 -2.57
C THR A 112 2.99 21.23 -2.12
N ASP A 113 3.23 22.26 -2.93
CA ASP A 113 2.84 23.62 -2.60
C ASP A 113 1.32 23.78 -2.46
N GLY A 114 0.89 24.60 -1.50
CA GLY A 114 -0.51 24.97 -1.33
C GLY A 114 -1.34 24.03 -0.45
N ASN A 115 -2.67 24.06 -0.65
CA ASN A 115 -3.66 23.36 0.17
C ASN A 115 -4.27 22.12 -0.50
N VAL A 116 -3.94 21.88 -1.76
CA VAL A 116 -4.37 20.73 -2.57
C VAL A 116 -3.14 20.08 -3.14
N THR A 117 -3.12 18.76 -3.25
CA THR A 117 -2.00 18.05 -3.87
C THR A 117 -1.84 18.49 -5.34
N ASP A 118 -0.69 19.04 -5.67
CA ASP A 118 -0.35 19.35 -7.05
C ASP A 118 0.01 18.05 -7.79
N TYR A 119 -0.85 17.64 -8.70
CA TYR A 119 -0.66 16.43 -9.52
C TYR A 119 0.52 16.53 -10.49
N GLY A 120 1.02 17.74 -10.78
CA GLY A 120 2.24 17.95 -11.55
C GLY A 120 3.46 17.33 -10.85
N PHE A 121 3.57 17.43 -9.52
CA PHE A 121 4.63 16.75 -8.75
C PHE A 121 4.50 15.22 -8.83
N ILE A 122 3.28 14.68 -8.74
CA ILE A 122 3.04 13.24 -8.89
C ILE A 122 3.44 12.78 -10.28
N LYS A 123 2.98 13.47 -11.32
CA LYS A 123 3.34 13.21 -12.73
C LYS A 123 4.86 13.20 -12.92
N ALA A 124 5.53 14.27 -12.51
CA ALA A 124 6.97 14.40 -12.64
C ALA A 124 7.72 13.22 -11.97
N LYS A 125 7.28 12.82 -10.76
CA LYS A 125 7.87 11.70 -10.06
C LYS A 125 7.62 10.37 -10.77
N ILE A 126 6.43 10.10 -11.26
CA ILE A 126 6.12 8.88 -12.00
C ILE A 126 6.93 8.81 -13.30
N CYS A 127 7.04 9.91 -14.04
CA CYS A 127 7.88 9.97 -15.25
C CYS A 127 9.37 9.76 -14.94
N GLU A 128 9.89 10.34 -13.84
CA GLU A 128 11.25 10.05 -13.37
C GLU A 128 11.45 8.55 -13.10
N LEU A 129 10.50 7.92 -12.43
CA LEU A 129 10.57 6.49 -12.12
C LEU A 129 10.47 5.61 -13.36
N ALA A 130 9.70 6.02 -14.37
CA ALA A 130 9.62 5.32 -15.64
C ALA A 130 10.94 5.35 -16.45
N THR A 131 11.86 6.26 -16.14
CA THR A 131 13.22 6.22 -16.73
C THR A 131 14.15 5.24 -16.02
N LYS A 132 13.81 4.81 -14.81
CA LYS A 132 14.61 3.91 -13.95
C LYS A 132 14.13 2.48 -13.96
N PHE A 133 12.82 2.29 -14.09
CA PHE A 133 12.15 0.99 -14.00
C PHE A 133 11.30 0.72 -15.22
N ASP A 134 11.14 -0.57 -15.57
CA ASP A 134 10.27 -1.00 -16.66
C ASP A 134 8.82 -1.10 -16.16
N ILE A 135 8.12 0.05 -16.07
CA ILE A 135 6.74 0.13 -15.61
C ILE A 135 5.79 -0.36 -16.71
N LYS A 136 5.10 -1.50 -16.49
CA LYS A 136 4.18 -2.09 -17.46
C LYS A 136 2.80 -1.44 -17.41
N ASP A 137 2.07 -1.69 -16.33
CA ASP A 137 0.72 -1.16 -16.13
C ASP A 137 0.64 -0.41 -14.79
N VAL A 138 -0.13 0.67 -14.74
CA VAL A 138 -0.39 1.46 -13.52
C VAL A 138 -1.88 1.46 -13.21
N ALA A 139 -2.27 0.84 -12.09
CA ALA A 139 -3.62 0.90 -11.57
C ALA A 139 -3.93 2.28 -10.97
N PHE A 140 -5.15 2.77 -11.20
CA PHE A 140 -5.64 4.00 -10.59
C PHE A 140 -7.12 3.90 -10.18
N ASP A 141 -7.55 4.65 -9.15
CA ASP A 141 -8.97 4.76 -8.81
C ASP A 141 -9.67 5.75 -9.73
N ARG A 142 -10.77 5.29 -10.37
CA ARG A 142 -11.56 6.05 -11.35
C ARG A 142 -12.09 7.39 -10.84
N PHE A 143 -12.33 7.51 -9.56
CA PHE A 143 -13.08 8.64 -9.01
C PHE A 143 -12.28 9.94 -8.92
N ASN A 144 -10.93 9.89 -8.91
CA ASN A 144 -10.10 11.07 -8.61
C ASN A 144 -9.02 11.39 -9.65
N ALA A 145 -8.98 10.75 -10.81
CA ALA A 145 -7.73 10.69 -11.59
C ALA A 145 -7.81 11.14 -13.05
N SER A 146 -8.92 11.69 -13.55
CA SER A 146 -9.13 11.85 -15.01
C SER A 146 -8.05 12.67 -15.72
N GLN A 147 -7.64 13.82 -15.21
CA GLN A 147 -6.64 14.66 -15.89
C GLN A 147 -5.23 14.07 -15.80
N LEU A 148 -4.78 13.68 -14.60
CA LEU A 148 -3.45 13.09 -14.39
C LEU A 148 -3.27 11.80 -15.21
N VAL A 149 -4.31 10.95 -15.30
CA VAL A 149 -4.29 9.72 -16.09
C VAL A 149 -4.07 10.01 -17.56
N ILE A 150 -4.80 10.98 -18.14
CA ILE A 150 -4.61 11.40 -19.55
C ILE A 150 -3.18 11.88 -19.78
N GLU A 151 -2.64 12.67 -18.86
CA GLU A 151 -1.28 13.18 -18.97
C GLU A 151 -0.24 12.06 -18.90
N LEU A 152 -0.39 11.09 -17.99
CA LEU A 152 0.50 9.93 -17.88
C LEU A 152 0.41 9.02 -19.11
N GLN A 153 -0.78 8.85 -19.70
CA GLN A 153 -0.95 8.12 -20.96
C GLN A 153 -0.24 8.82 -22.13
N ASN A 154 -0.28 10.15 -22.18
CA ASN A 154 0.46 10.92 -23.18
C ASN A 154 1.98 10.79 -23.03
N GLU A 155 2.48 10.51 -21.83
CA GLU A 155 3.89 10.18 -21.57
C GLU A 155 4.24 8.71 -21.89
N GLY A 156 3.27 7.93 -22.40
CA GLY A 156 3.48 6.53 -22.82
C GLY A 156 3.21 5.47 -21.76
N LEU A 157 2.67 5.84 -20.59
CA LEU A 157 2.34 4.88 -19.54
C LEU A 157 0.98 4.21 -19.81
N THR A 158 0.88 2.91 -19.56
CA THR A 158 -0.37 2.17 -19.62
C THR A 158 -1.14 2.32 -18.32
N MET A 159 -2.25 3.06 -18.36
CA MET A 159 -3.08 3.34 -17.20
C MET A 159 -4.30 2.43 -17.16
N PHE A 160 -4.54 1.77 -16.01
CA PHE A 160 -5.57 0.76 -15.83
C PHE A 160 -6.54 1.14 -14.70
N PRO A 161 -7.87 1.26 -14.97
CA PRO A 161 -8.84 1.58 -13.92
C PRO A 161 -9.03 0.40 -12.96
N PHE A 162 -8.79 0.63 -11.67
CA PHE A 162 -8.87 -0.38 -10.62
C PHE A 162 -9.93 0.00 -9.58
N GLY A 163 -10.92 -0.87 -9.37
CA GLY A 163 -11.97 -0.61 -8.39
C GLY A 163 -11.51 -0.91 -6.96
N GLN A 164 -11.84 -0.04 -6.01
CA GLN A 164 -11.55 -0.26 -4.58
C GLN A 164 -12.66 -1.04 -3.85
N GLY A 165 -13.48 -1.80 -4.59
CA GLY A 165 -14.50 -2.71 -4.06
C GLY A 165 -13.94 -4.09 -3.68
N PHE A 166 -14.77 -4.92 -3.02
CA PHE A 166 -14.38 -6.28 -2.62
C PHE A 166 -13.89 -7.14 -3.79
N VAL A 167 -14.54 -7.04 -4.94
CA VAL A 167 -14.23 -7.85 -6.13
C VAL A 167 -12.77 -7.64 -6.58
N SER A 168 -12.32 -6.40 -6.64
CA SER A 168 -10.97 -6.09 -7.12
C SER A 168 -9.92 -6.20 -6.02
N MET A 169 -10.27 -5.79 -4.78
CA MET A 169 -9.31 -5.68 -3.68
C MET A 169 -9.07 -6.99 -2.93
N SER A 170 -10.05 -7.94 -2.89
CA SER A 170 -9.96 -9.08 -1.98
C SER A 170 -8.78 -10.00 -2.28
N THR A 171 -8.63 -10.42 -3.53
CA THR A 171 -7.54 -11.33 -3.92
C THR A 171 -6.14 -10.73 -3.66
N PRO A 172 -5.83 -9.51 -4.12
CA PRO A 172 -4.51 -8.92 -3.85
C PRO A 172 -4.30 -8.56 -2.37
N THR A 173 -5.35 -8.26 -1.59
CA THR A 173 -5.22 -8.07 -0.13
C THR A 173 -4.80 -9.37 0.56
N LYS A 174 -5.43 -10.51 0.20
CA LYS A 174 -5.05 -11.83 0.72
C LYS A 174 -3.64 -12.23 0.29
N GLU A 175 -3.25 -11.90 -0.94
CA GLU A 175 -1.90 -12.17 -1.44
C GLU A 175 -0.85 -11.32 -0.72
N LEU A 176 -1.10 -10.04 -0.47
CA LEU A 176 -0.22 -9.20 0.33
C LEU A 176 -0.01 -9.80 1.74
N GLU A 177 -1.11 -10.22 2.38
CA GLU A 177 -1.05 -10.88 3.69
C GLU A 177 -0.18 -12.15 3.65
N ARG A 178 -0.36 -12.99 2.62
CA ARG A 178 0.44 -14.20 2.42
C ARG A 178 1.91 -13.87 2.25
N LEU A 179 2.27 -12.93 1.37
CA LEU A 179 3.66 -12.54 1.12
C LEU A 179 4.34 -12.02 2.38
N VAL A 180 3.62 -11.24 3.19
CA VAL A 180 4.16 -10.72 4.45
C VAL A 180 4.34 -11.84 5.47
N LYS A 181 3.34 -12.72 5.65
CA LYS A 181 3.43 -13.86 6.59
C LYS A 181 4.51 -14.87 6.20
N ASP A 182 4.74 -15.06 4.91
CA ASP A 182 5.81 -15.93 4.37
C ASP A 182 7.20 -15.26 4.43
N GLY A 183 7.30 -13.99 4.83
CA GLY A 183 8.56 -13.22 4.85
C GLY A 183 9.14 -12.98 3.46
N LYS A 184 8.29 -13.00 2.42
CA LYS A 184 8.70 -12.85 1.01
C LYS A 184 8.62 -11.42 0.49
N LEU A 185 7.75 -10.58 1.10
CA LEU A 185 7.67 -9.16 0.72
C LEU A 185 8.97 -8.43 1.07
N ARG A 186 9.35 -7.43 0.27
CA ARG A 186 10.54 -6.57 0.48
C ARG A 186 10.13 -5.11 0.40
N HIS A 187 10.04 -4.38 1.55
CA HIS A 187 9.46 -3.03 1.58
C HIS A 187 10.45 -1.90 1.90
N ALA A 188 11.75 -2.17 1.99
CA ALA A 188 12.82 -1.19 2.22
C ALA A 188 12.62 -0.26 3.43
N GLY A 189 11.92 -0.73 4.47
CA GLY A 189 11.82 -0.04 5.76
C GLY A 189 11.17 1.35 5.76
N ASN A 190 10.38 1.71 4.73
CA ASN A 190 9.75 3.03 4.67
C ASN A 190 8.86 3.29 5.91
N PRO A 191 9.17 4.33 6.73
CA PRO A 191 8.46 4.57 7.99
C PRO A 191 7.00 5.02 7.80
N VAL A 192 6.70 5.69 6.69
CA VAL A 192 5.32 6.12 6.36
C VAL A 192 4.45 4.90 6.04
N THR A 193 4.98 3.97 5.21
CA THR A 193 4.29 2.71 4.90
C THR A 193 4.04 1.91 6.17
N ARG A 194 5.06 1.76 7.04
CA ARG A 194 4.95 1.04 8.30
C ARG A 194 3.87 1.65 9.21
N TRP A 195 3.84 2.98 9.35
CA TRP A 195 2.80 3.66 10.11
C TRP A 195 1.41 3.42 9.51
N MET A 196 1.25 3.55 8.19
CA MET A 196 -0.03 3.30 7.52
C MET A 196 -0.48 1.84 7.64
N MET A 197 0.45 0.86 7.63
CA MET A 197 0.14 -0.56 7.88
C MET A 197 -0.44 -0.80 9.27
N SER A 198 0.04 -0.07 10.29
CA SER A 198 -0.46 -0.20 11.67
C SER A 198 -1.87 0.37 11.86
N ASN A 199 -2.34 1.23 10.94
CA ASN A 199 -3.67 1.84 11.00
C ASN A 199 -4.78 0.96 10.40
N ILE A 200 -4.43 -0.11 9.67
CA ILE A 200 -5.38 -0.85 8.85
C ILE A 200 -6.39 -1.62 9.67
N LEU A 201 -7.65 -1.38 9.35
CA LEU A 201 -8.76 -2.29 9.64
C LEU A 201 -9.27 -2.93 8.35
N LEU A 202 -9.52 -4.22 8.41
CA LEU A 202 -10.13 -4.94 7.30
C LEU A 202 -11.65 -4.95 7.43
N ARG A 203 -12.32 -4.82 6.30
CA ARG A 203 -13.74 -5.11 6.15
C ARG A 203 -13.91 -6.46 5.44
N THR A 204 -14.81 -7.29 5.98
CA THR A 204 -15.16 -8.59 5.38
C THR A 204 -16.61 -8.55 4.94
N ASP A 205 -16.93 -9.12 3.78
CA ASP A 205 -18.29 -9.34 3.31
C ASP A 205 -18.80 -10.75 3.70
N PRO A 206 -20.11 -11.04 3.55
CA PRO A 206 -20.66 -12.35 3.88
C PRO A 206 -20.07 -13.53 3.08
N ALA A 207 -19.45 -13.26 1.93
CA ALA A 207 -18.77 -14.26 1.10
C ALA A 207 -17.29 -14.50 1.52
N GLY A 208 -16.82 -13.83 2.57
CA GLY A 208 -15.43 -13.92 3.04
C GLY A 208 -14.42 -13.14 2.19
N ASN A 209 -14.87 -12.19 1.37
CA ASN A 209 -13.99 -11.26 0.72
C ASN A 209 -13.53 -10.19 1.71
N ILE A 210 -12.27 -9.80 1.62
CA ILE A 210 -11.67 -8.79 2.48
C ILE A 210 -11.18 -7.59 1.68
N LYS A 211 -11.19 -6.42 2.31
CA LYS A 211 -10.53 -5.22 1.79
C LYS A 211 -10.16 -4.27 2.93
N ILE A 212 -9.22 -3.37 2.67
CA ILE A 212 -8.89 -2.28 3.59
C ILE A 212 -10.11 -1.34 3.71
N ASP A 213 -10.55 -1.07 4.94
CA ASP A 213 -11.65 -0.14 5.22
C ASP A 213 -11.08 1.26 5.52
N LYS A 214 -10.97 2.12 4.50
CA LYS A 214 -10.47 3.50 4.65
C LYS A 214 -11.28 4.32 5.68
N GLY A 215 -12.58 4.03 5.82
CA GLY A 215 -13.47 4.81 6.70
C GLY A 215 -13.38 4.42 8.17
N LYS A 216 -12.94 3.20 8.48
CA LYS A 216 -12.83 2.66 9.85
C LYS A 216 -11.39 2.50 10.32
N SER A 217 -10.41 2.56 9.43
CA SER A 217 -9.00 2.53 9.80
C SER A 217 -8.65 3.68 10.75
N GLY A 218 -7.73 3.42 11.68
CA GLY A 218 -7.41 4.37 12.75
C GLY A 218 -6.85 5.70 12.27
N ASP A 219 -6.17 5.71 11.11
CA ASP A 219 -5.63 6.89 10.42
C ASP A 219 -5.43 6.56 8.93
N LYS A 220 -4.54 7.25 8.23
CA LYS A 220 -4.28 7.10 6.79
C LYS A 220 -3.78 5.71 6.41
N VAL A 221 -4.23 5.22 5.25
CA VAL A 221 -3.92 3.88 4.72
C VAL A 221 -3.68 3.88 3.20
N ASP A 222 -3.43 5.05 2.62
CA ASP A 222 -3.32 5.24 1.17
C ASP A 222 -2.13 4.45 0.57
N GLY A 223 -1.01 4.36 1.29
CA GLY A 223 0.12 3.52 0.91
C GLY A 223 -0.24 2.04 0.79
N PRO A 224 -0.75 1.38 1.83
CA PRO A 224 -1.25 0.01 1.74
C PRO A 224 -2.28 -0.22 0.64
N VAL A 225 -3.20 0.71 0.41
CA VAL A 225 -4.17 0.63 -0.69
C VAL A 225 -3.44 0.65 -2.03
N SER A 226 -2.49 1.56 -2.24
CA SER A 226 -1.70 1.61 -3.48
C SER A 226 -0.83 0.35 -3.68
N ILE A 227 -0.30 -0.26 -2.60
CA ILE A 227 0.41 -1.56 -2.67
C ILE A 227 -0.53 -2.66 -3.16
N VAL A 228 -1.74 -2.77 -2.58
CA VAL A 228 -2.75 -3.77 -3.00
C VAL A 228 -3.15 -3.57 -4.46
N MET A 229 -3.28 -2.31 -4.93
CA MET A 229 -3.59 -2.01 -6.32
C MET A 229 -2.45 -2.44 -7.26
N ALA A 230 -1.20 -2.13 -6.93
CA ALA A 230 -0.02 -2.53 -7.72
C ALA A 230 0.10 -4.06 -7.83
N LEU A 231 -0.05 -4.75 -6.71
CA LEU A 231 -0.05 -6.22 -6.65
C LEU A 231 -1.21 -6.82 -7.46
N GLY A 232 -2.41 -6.25 -7.35
CA GLY A 232 -3.58 -6.67 -8.12
C GLY A 232 -3.38 -6.52 -9.63
N THR A 233 -2.70 -5.46 -10.07
CA THR A 233 -2.35 -5.21 -11.47
C THR A 233 -1.37 -6.28 -11.98
N ALA A 234 -0.31 -6.57 -11.23
CA ALA A 234 0.64 -7.63 -11.57
C ALA A 234 -0.03 -9.01 -11.69
N MET A 235 -0.94 -9.35 -10.77
CA MET A 235 -1.68 -10.61 -10.80
C MET A 235 -2.60 -10.71 -12.03
N GLN A 236 -3.23 -9.62 -12.46
CA GLN A 236 -4.08 -9.58 -13.64
C GLN A 236 -3.26 -9.70 -14.93
N SER A 237 -2.09 -9.05 -15.00
CA SER A 237 -1.18 -9.17 -16.13
C SER A 237 -0.69 -10.61 -16.31
N ALA A 238 -0.21 -11.25 -15.24
CA ALA A 238 0.21 -12.65 -15.28
C ALA A 238 -0.92 -13.61 -15.71
N SER A 239 -2.17 -13.33 -15.34
CA SER A 239 -3.32 -14.14 -15.74
C SER A 239 -3.64 -13.99 -17.23
N LYS A 240 -3.40 -12.83 -17.83
CA LYS A 240 -3.60 -12.59 -19.26
C LYS A 240 -2.53 -13.30 -20.09
N GLU A 241 -1.27 -13.25 -19.68
CA GLU A 241 -0.15 -13.95 -20.34
C GLU A 241 -0.41 -15.48 -20.36
N ASN A 242 -0.76 -16.07 -19.23
CA ASN A 242 -1.07 -17.50 -19.15
C ASN A 242 -2.26 -17.91 -20.03
N ASN A 243 -3.27 -17.07 -20.23
CA ASN A 243 -4.39 -17.35 -21.10
C ASN A 243 -4.06 -17.17 -22.58
N SER A 244 -3.13 -16.28 -22.95
CA SER A 244 -2.68 -16.12 -24.35
C SER A 244 -1.87 -17.33 -24.82
N ASP A 245 -1.09 -17.95 -23.96
CA ASP A 245 -0.28 -19.14 -24.29
C ASP A 245 -1.15 -20.39 -24.58
N PHE A 246 -2.36 -20.46 -24.00
CA PHE A 246 -3.31 -21.56 -24.28
C PHE A 246 -3.90 -21.53 -25.68
N TRP A 247 -3.95 -20.39 -26.35
CA TRP A 247 -4.49 -20.27 -27.71
C TRP A 247 -3.49 -20.62 -28.82
N PHE A 248 -2.20 -20.66 -28.53
CA PHE A 248 -1.16 -21.02 -29.52
C PHE A 248 -0.80 -22.50 -29.58
N VAL A 249 -1.38 -23.34 -28.68
CA VAL A 249 -1.10 -24.79 -28.65
C VAL A 249 -2.17 -25.61 -29.39
N THR A 250 -3.19 -25.00 -29.97
CA THR A 250 -4.28 -25.67 -30.68
C THR A 250 -4.36 -25.25 -32.15
N LEU A 251 -3.27 -25.40 -32.90
CA LEU A 251 -3.26 -25.41 -34.38
C LEU A 251 -2.32 -26.53 -34.87
#